data_952a0edf5f57afabec349691dd7248b9
#
_entry.id   952a0edf5f57afabec349691dd7248b9
#
_cell.length_a   1.000
_cell.length_b   1.000
_cell.length_c   1.000
_cell.angle_alpha   90.00
_cell.angle_beta   90.00
_cell.angle_gamma   90.00
#
_symmetry.space_group_name_H-M   'P 1'
#
loop_
_entity.id
_entity.type
_entity.pdbx_description
1 polymer ?
#
loop_
_entity_poly.entity_id
_entity_poly.type
_entity_poly.pdbx_seq_one_letter_code
_entity_poly.pdbx_strand_id
1 'polypeptide(L)'
;MALDTEFIKQTDHLIKQTLELYKNAGVSPRIAEVWNIKNVGDFLCGFFIGEMVGSALSAFQIFHKREPTADEHMEIVTLVENYSKEIQDFFSKFN
;
A
#
# COMPACT_ATOMS: atom_id res chain seq x y z
N MET A 1 -20.91 0.44 5.44
CA MET A 1 -19.52 -0.02 5.39
C MET A 1 -19.41 -1.44 5.92
N ALA A 2 -18.70 -2.30 5.19
CA ALA A 2 -18.53 -3.69 5.58
C ALA A 2 -17.38 -3.88 6.59
N LEU A 3 -16.37 -3.00 6.56
CA LEU A 3 -15.22 -3.07 7.46
C LEU A 3 -15.51 -2.41 8.80
N ASP A 4 -14.98 -3.00 9.88
CA ASP A 4 -15.13 -2.40 11.20
C ASP A 4 -14.17 -1.22 11.40
N THR A 5 -14.52 -0.34 12.34
CA THR A 5 -13.80 0.91 12.58
C THR A 5 -12.36 0.66 13.03
N GLU A 6 -12.14 -0.35 13.86
CA GLU A 6 -10.80 -0.67 14.37
C GLU A 6 -9.87 -1.12 13.24
N PHE A 7 -10.36 -1.97 12.35
CA PHE A 7 -9.58 -2.43 11.21
C PHE A 7 -9.22 -1.26 10.28
N ILE A 8 -10.19 -0.35 10.05
CA ILE A 8 -9.95 0.85 9.23
C ILE A 8 -8.84 1.71 9.84
N LYS A 9 -8.87 1.94 11.15
CA LYS A 9 -7.83 2.72 11.83
C LYS A 9 -6.46 2.09 11.73
N GLN A 10 -6.40 0.77 11.92
CA GLN A 10 -5.13 0.04 11.84
C GLN A 10 -4.56 0.07 10.44
N THR A 11 -5.41 -0.04 9.42
CA THR A 11 -4.99 0.03 8.02
C THR A 11 -4.49 1.41 7.66
N ASP A 12 -5.20 2.46 8.07
CA ASP A 12 -4.74 3.84 7.90
C ASP A 12 -3.36 4.06 8.52
N HIS A 13 -3.18 3.57 9.73
CA HIS A 13 -1.91 3.70 10.45
C HIS A 13 -0.78 2.96 9.71
N LEU A 14 -1.06 1.76 9.21
CA LEU A 14 -0.09 0.98 8.44
C LEU A 14 0.37 1.75 7.19
N ILE A 15 -0.56 2.32 6.44
CA ILE A 15 -0.25 3.05 5.22
C ILE A 15 0.63 4.26 5.54
N LYS A 16 0.24 5.06 6.53
CA LYS A 16 0.99 6.25 6.95
C LYS A 16 2.39 5.90 7.41
N GLN A 17 2.50 4.89 8.29
CA GLN A 17 3.79 4.46 8.82
C GLN A 17 4.71 3.93 7.72
N THR A 18 4.18 3.13 6.81
CA THR A 18 4.99 2.55 5.75
C THR A 18 5.47 3.63 4.78
N LEU A 19 4.60 4.59 4.44
CA LEU A 19 5.00 5.70 3.58
C LEU A 19 6.10 6.53 4.24
N GLU A 20 6.01 6.80 5.55
CA GLU A 20 7.06 7.50 6.28
C GLU A 20 8.37 6.73 6.29
N LEU A 21 8.32 5.41 6.41
CA LEU A 21 9.53 4.58 6.32
C LEU A 21 10.21 4.74 4.97
N TYR A 22 9.44 4.74 3.89
CA TYR A 22 9.98 4.94 2.54
C TYR A 22 10.60 6.34 2.41
N LYS A 23 9.96 7.36 2.96
CA LYS A 23 10.48 8.75 2.93
C LYS A 23 11.79 8.88 3.68
N ASN A 24 11.92 8.19 4.80
CA ASN A 24 13.11 8.29 5.67
C ASN A 24 14.24 7.38 5.23
N ALA A 25 13.93 6.15 4.84
CA ALA A 25 14.94 5.15 4.48
C ALA A 25 15.38 5.27 3.02
N GLY A 26 14.53 5.87 2.18
CA GLY A 26 14.78 5.90 0.74
C GLY A 26 14.46 4.56 0.09
N VAL A 27 14.83 4.44 -1.17
CA VAL A 27 14.57 3.25 -1.97
C VAL A 27 15.89 2.73 -2.54
N SER A 28 16.07 1.41 -2.49
CA SER A 28 17.28 0.80 -3.05
C SER A 28 17.33 0.96 -4.57
N PRO A 29 18.40 1.52 -5.14
CA PRO A 29 18.55 1.64 -6.59
C PRO A 29 18.63 0.29 -7.30
N ARG A 30 18.92 -0.79 -6.57
CA ARG A 30 19.04 -2.12 -7.14
C ARG A 30 17.72 -2.66 -7.73
N ILE A 31 16.58 -2.14 -7.26
CA ILE A 31 15.28 -2.57 -7.76
C ILE A 31 15.18 -2.35 -9.27
N ALA A 32 15.62 -1.17 -9.75
CA ALA A 32 15.59 -0.86 -11.19
C ALA A 32 16.49 -1.79 -11.98
N GLU A 33 17.67 -2.12 -11.47
CA GLU A 33 18.64 -2.98 -12.14
C GLU A 33 18.16 -4.43 -12.22
N VAL A 34 17.72 -4.97 -11.08
CA VAL A 34 17.30 -6.39 -10.98
C VAL A 34 16.11 -6.67 -11.88
N TRP A 35 15.15 -5.77 -11.95
CA TRP A 35 13.90 -5.98 -12.67
C TRP A 35 13.87 -5.29 -14.03
N ASN A 36 15.00 -4.67 -14.46
CA ASN A 36 15.12 -3.97 -15.73
C ASN A 36 14.00 -2.92 -15.91
N ILE A 37 13.81 -2.09 -14.89
CA ILE A 37 12.74 -1.11 -14.84
C ILE A 37 13.20 0.20 -15.46
N LYS A 38 12.41 0.75 -16.40
CA LYS A 38 12.71 2.03 -17.05
C LYS A 38 12.10 3.20 -16.29
N ASN A 39 10.87 3.02 -15.80
CA ASN A 39 10.14 4.06 -15.07
C ASN A 39 10.08 3.64 -13.60
N VAL A 40 11.09 4.04 -12.84
CA VAL A 40 11.31 3.58 -11.46
C VAL A 40 10.18 4.05 -10.55
N GLY A 41 9.77 5.32 -10.67
CA GLY A 41 8.72 5.87 -9.82
C GLY A 41 7.40 5.16 -9.98
N ASP A 42 6.99 4.89 -11.21
CA ASP A 42 5.73 4.19 -11.49
C ASP A 42 5.77 2.75 -10.97
N PHE A 43 6.90 2.08 -11.16
CA PHE A 43 7.08 0.71 -10.63
C PHE A 43 6.98 0.70 -9.12
N LEU A 44 7.67 1.62 -8.44
CA LEU A 44 7.67 1.68 -6.98
C LEU A 44 6.30 2.05 -6.44
N CYS A 45 5.59 2.94 -7.13
CA CYS A 45 4.24 3.32 -6.77
C CYS A 45 3.32 2.08 -6.77
N GLY A 46 3.33 1.32 -7.87
CA GLY A 46 2.54 0.09 -7.97
C GLY A 46 2.96 -0.96 -6.95
N PHE A 47 4.25 -1.09 -6.71
CA PHE A 47 4.78 -2.01 -5.69
C PHE A 47 4.27 -1.63 -4.30
N PHE A 48 4.33 -0.36 -3.95
CA PHE A 48 3.85 0.13 -2.65
C PHE A 48 2.35 -0.12 -2.50
N ILE A 49 1.56 0.21 -3.52
CA ILE A 49 0.11 0.00 -3.50
C ILE A 49 -0.21 -1.48 -3.29
N GLY A 50 0.45 -2.36 -4.03
CA GLY A 50 0.27 -3.80 -3.91
C GLY A 50 0.66 -4.32 -2.54
N GLU A 51 1.75 -3.78 -1.98
CA GLU A 51 2.22 -4.12 -0.64
C GLU A 51 1.18 -3.74 0.41
N MET A 52 0.61 -2.55 0.31
CA MET A 52 -0.39 -2.08 1.26
C MET A 52 -1.69 -2.88 1.18
N VAL A 53 -2.18 -3.09 -0.03
CA VAL A 53 -3.40 -3.89 -0.23
C VAL A 53 -3.17 -5.33 0.25
N GLY A 54 -2.05 -5.94 -0.13
CA GLY A 54 -1.73 -7.30 0.27
C GLY A 54 -1.58 -7.45 1.78
N SER A 55 -0.90 -6.50 2.42
CA SER A 55 -0.73 -6.50 3.89
C SER A 55 -2.07 -6.36 4.60
N ALA A 56 -2.94 -5.48 4.11
CA ALA A 56 -4.26 -5.28 4.69
C ALA A 56 -5.14 -6.52 4.51
N LEU A 57 -5.09 -7.17 3.36
CA LEU A 57 -5.84 -8.41 3.13
C LEU A 57 -5.36 -9.52 4.06
N SER A 58 -4.05 -9.66 4.26
CA SER A 58 -3.48 -10.63 5.19
C SER A 58 -3.90 -10.35 6.63
N ALA A 59 -3.85 -9.07 7.03
CA ALA A 59 -4.28 -8.66 8.37
C ALA A 59 -5.77 -8.96 8.58
N PHE A 60 -6.59 -8.74 7.56
CA PHE A 60 -8.01 -9.06 7.64
C PHE A 60 -8.24 -10.56 7.90
N GLN A 61 -7.53 -11.41 7.16
CA GLN A 61 -7.66 -12.86 7.32
C GLN A 61 -7.26 -13.32 8.72
N ILE A 62 -6.19 -12.75 9.26
CA ILE A 62 -5.71 -13.07 10.61
C ILE A 62 -6.73 -12.60 11.65
N PHE A 63 -7.24 -11.39 11.50
CA PHE A 63 -8.14 -10.77 12.46
C PHE A 63 -9.51 -11.42 12.48
N HIS A 64 -10.08 -11.71 11.31
CA HIS A 64 -11.43 -12.26 11.18
C HIS A 64 -11.46 -13.77 10.96
N LYS A 65 -10.30 -14.41 10.76
CA LYS A 65 -10.15 -15.85 10.53
C LYS A 65 -10.98 -16.35 9.34
N ARG A 66 -11.10 -15.49 8.33
CA ARG A 66 -11.76 -15.79 7.06
C ARG A 66 -11.25 -14.84 6.00
N GLU A 67 -11.51 -15.16 4.74
CA GLU A 67 -11.20 -14.24 3.66
C GLU A 67 -12.22 -13.11 3.60
N PRO A 68 -11.83 -11.92 3.12
CA PRO A 68 -12.77 -10.82 2.92
C PRO A 68 -13.77 -11.16 1.80
N THR A 69 -14.97 -10.64 1.92
CA THR A 69 -15.93 -10.66 0.82
C THR A 69 -15.45 -9.74 -0.29
N ALA A 70 -16.09 -9.81 -1.46
CA ALA A 70 -15.76 -8.91 -2.57
C ALA A 70 -15.92 -7.44 -2.16
N ASP A 71 -16.98 -7.10 -1.42
CA ASP A 71 -17.21 -5.74 -0.96
C ASP A 71 -16.15 -5.29 0.04
N GLU A 72 -15.76 -6.16 0.96
CA GLU A 72 -14.71 -5.88 1.93
C GLU A 72 -13.36 -5.68 1.23
N HIS A 73 -13.05 -6.52 0.24
CA HIS A 73 -11.84 -6.37 -0.56
C HIS A 73 -11.81 -4.99 -1.24
N MET A 74 -12.91 -4.59 -1.85
CA MET A 74 -12.98 -3.28 -2.52
C MET A 74 -12.88 -2.12 -1.54
N GLU A 75 -13.42 -2.25 -0.33
CA GLU A 75 -13.23 -1.24 0.70
C GLU A 75 -11.76 -1.11 1.13
N ILE A 76 -11.04 -2.24 1.22
CA ILE A 76 -9.61 -2.23 1.53
C ILE A 76 -8.84 -1.48 0.44
N VAL A 77 -9.13 -1.76 -0.83
CA VAL A 77 -8.52 -1.03 -1.96
C VAL A 77 -8.80 0.46 -1.83
N THR A 78 -10.02 0.84 -1.50
CA THR A 78 -10.43 2.24 -1.33
C THR A 78 -9.65 2.94 -0.21
N LEU A 79 -9.39 2.24 0.89
CA LEU A 79 -8.56 2.81 1.97
C LEU A 79 -7.18 3.22 1.47
N VAL A 80 -6.57 2.39 0.63
CA VAL A 80 -5.27 2.71 0.03
C VAL A 80 -5.40 3.84 -0.98
N GLU A 81 -6.45 3.84 -1.79
CA GLU A 81 -6.72 4.89 -2.78
C GLU A 81 -6.90 6.28 -2.15
N ASN A 82 -7.36 6.33 -0.90
CA ASN A 82 -7.48 7.60 -0.18
C ASN A 82 -6.14 8.32 -0.01
N TYR A 83 -5.03 7.61 -0.16
CA TYR A 83 -3.68 8.15 -0.09
C TYR A 83 -3.04 8.31 -1.47
N SER A 84 -3.81 8.18 -2.54
CA SER A 84 -3.29 8.14 -3.91
C SER A 84 -2.43 9.35 -4.25
N LYS A 85 -2.87 10.55 -3.85
CA LYS A 85 -2.12 11.78 -4.14
C LYS A 85 -0.76 11.79 -3.43
N GLU A 86 -0.73 11.47 -2.15
CA GLU A 86 0.52 11.44 -1.39
C GLU A 86 1.48 10.38 -1.92
N ILE A 87 0.95 9.21 -2.27
CA ILE A 87 1.74 8.10 -2.80
C ILE A 87 2.33 8.50 -4.15
N GLN A 88 1.51 9.02 -5.06
CA GLN A 88 1.95 9.45 -6.38
C GLN A 88 2.97 10.58 -6.29
N ASP A 89 2.71 11.58 -5.47
CA ASP A 89 3.61 12.72 -5.31
C ASP A 89 4.98 12.28 -4.79
N PHE A 90 5.00 11.34 -3.86
CA PHE A 90 6.27 10.84 -3.34
C PHE A 90 7.06 10.05 -4.40
N PHE A 91 6.42 9.07 -5.02
CA PHE A 91 7.14 8.17 -5.94
C PHE A 91 7.46 8.83 -7.29
N SER A 92 6.74 9.87 -7.69
CA SER A 92 7.04 10.60 -8.92
C SER A 92 8.45 11.21 -8.92
N LYS A 93 9.03 11.43 -7.75
CA LYS A 93 10.38 11.97 -7.62
C LYS A 93 11.46 11.03 -8.17
N PHE A 94 11.14 9.76 -8.33
CA PHE A 94 12.09 8.76 -8.81
C PHE A 94 12.01 8.55 -10.32
N ASN A 95 11.11 9.22 -11.00
CA ASN A 95 10.98 9.14 -12.45
C ASN A 95 12.00 10.00 -13.17
#